data_a768bc27621027312dd2a6b647d02b97
#
_entry.id   a768bc27621027312dd2a6b647d02b97
#
_cell.length_a   1.000
_cell.length_b   1.000
_cell.length_c   1.000
_cell.angle_alpha   90.00
_cell.angle_beta   90.00
_cell.angle_gamma   90.00
#
_symmetry.space_group_name_H-M   'P 1'
#
loop_
_entity.id
_entity.type
_entity.pdbx_description
1 polymer ?
#
loop_
_entity_poly.entity_id
_entity_poly.type
_entity_poly.pdbx_seq_one_letter_code
_entity_poly.pdbx_strand_id
1 'polypeptide(L)'
;MGYSGAMSTLLSLRACLVLPLVLTALGACATQTELRRAAQQEQFARESASQGDWAQAMRSYAAAADNVELGHGDFAWQARLHHQAGRAASGACRYDAAEFHFRQAIALAKKSEHSSALSEKALESLQAGKPCGVPR
;
A
#
# COMPACT_ATOMS: atom_id res chain seq x y z
N MET A 1 -3.96 54.79 -37.08
CA MET A 1 -4.17 54.96 -35.65
C MET A 1 -5.15 53.86 -35.26
N GLY A 2 -4.81 52.65 -34.83
CA GLY A 2 -4.03 52.22 -33.76
C GLY A 2 -4.95 51.49 -32.77
N TYR A 3 -5.60 50.33 -33.18
CA TYR A 3 -6.25 49.39 -32.27
C TYR A 3 -5.72 47.98 -32.53
N SER A 4 -4.52 47.69 -32.01
CA SER A 4 -3.94 46.37 -32.17
C SER A 4 -3.17 45.93 -30.91
N GLY A 5 -3.75 46.15 -29.72
CA GLY A 5 -3.06 45.82 -28.45
C GLY A 5 -3.83 44.98 -27.45
N ALA A 6 -5.15 44.78 -27.64
CA ALA A 6 -5.98 44.19 -26.60
C ALA A 6 -6.30 42.68 -26.75
N MET A 7 -5.95 42.06 -27.87
CA MET A 7 -6.29 40.62 -28.08
C MET A 7 -5.21 39.66 -27.64
N SER A 8 -3.97 40.06 -27.49
CA SER A 8 -2.86 39.16 -27.13
C SER A 8 -2.81 38.85 -25.62
N THR A 9 -3.31 39.71 -24.77
CA THR A 9 -3.29 39.50 -23.31
C THR A 9 -4.35 38.54 -22.79
N LEU A 10 -5.47 38.40 -23.51
CA LEU A 10 -6.56 37.48 -23.12
C LEU A 10 -6.25 36.01 -23.43
N LEU A 11 -5.40 35.73 -24.44
CA LEU A 11 -4.98 34.36 -24.75
C LEU A 11 -3.98 33.81 -23.74
N SER A 12 -3.09 34.64 -23.19
CA SER A 12 -2.09 34.21 -22.22
C SER A 12 -2.70 33.91 -20.83
N LEU A 13 -3.76 34.60 -20.42
CA LEU A 13 -4.43 34.33 -19.16
C LEU A 13 -5.22 32.99 -19.18
N ARG A 14 -5.78 32.62 -20.33
CA ARG A 14 -6.51 31.33 -20.47
C ARG A 14 -5.56 30.14 -20.48
N ALA A 15 -4.36 30.28 -21.04
CA ALA A 15 -3.34 29.23 -21.06
C ALA A 15 -2.78 28.94 -19.65
N CYS A 16 -2.60 29.95 -18.81
CA CYS A 16 -2.11 29.79 -17.43
C CYS A 16 -3.14 29.11 -16.49
N LEU A 17 -4.43 29.20 -16.77
CA LEU A 17 -5.48 28.57 -15.94
C LEU A 17 -5.76 27.11 -16.32
N VAL A 18 -5.52 26.71 -17.55
CA VAL A 18 -5.78 25.33 -18.04
C VAL A 18 -4.63 24.39 -17.65
N LEU A 19 -3.40 24.85 -17.63
CA LEU A 19 -2.21 24.04 -17.34
C LEU A 19 -2.25 23.41 -15.92
N PRO A 20 -2.56 24.14 -14.82
CA PRO A 20 -2.64 23.53 -13.50
C PRO A 20 -3.80 22.53 -13.36
N LEU A 21 -4.90 22.73 -14.07
CA LEU A 21 -6.06 21.81 -14.03
C LEU A 21 -5.75 20.45 -14.69
N VAL A 22 -4.97 20.44 -15.75
CA VAL A 22 -4.51 19.20 -16.42
C VAL A 22 -3.51 18.44 -15.55
N LEU A 23 -2.58 19.13 -14.89
CA LEU A 23 -1.60 18.51 -14.00
C LEU A 23 -2.24 17.85 -12.78
N THR A 24 -3.27 18.46 -12.20
CA THR A 24 -4.00 17.86 -11.06
C THR A 24 -4.81 16.64 -11.48
N ALA A 25 -5.38 16.61 -12.66
CA ALA A 25 -6.13 15.47 -13.18
C ALA A 25 -5.22 14.24 -13.44
N LEU A 26 -4.03 14.45 -13.94
CA LEU A 26 -3.05 13.37 -14.17
C LEU A 26 -2.56 12.75 -12.85
N GLY A 27 -2.35 13.55 -11.82
CA GLY A 27 -1.94 13.06 -10.49
C GLY A 27 -3.02 12.17 -9.85
N ALA A 28 -4.29 12.57 -9.92
CA ALA A 28 -5.39 11.81 -9.36
C ALA A 28 -5.60 10.45 -10.06
N CYS A 29 -5.36 10.36 -11.37
CA CYS A 29 -5.44 9.10 -12.10
C CYS A 29 -4.34 8.11 -11.70
N ALA A 30 -3.12 8.59 -11.44
CA ALA A 30 -2.00 7.75 -11.04
C ALA A 30 -2.23 7.10 -9.67
N THR A 31 -2.65 7.88 -8.67
CA THR A 31 -2.94 7.36 -7.32
C THR A 31 -4.05 6.32 -7.33
N GLN A 32 -5.11 6.54 -8.10
CA GLN A 32 -6.22 5.61 -8.20
C GLN A 32 -5.81 4.30 -8.88
N THR A 33 -4.88 4.34 -9.82
CA THR A 33 -4.33 3.15 -10.48
C THR A 33 -3.56 2.29 -9.49
N GLU A 34 -2.72 2.89 -8.63
CA GLU A 34 -1.96 2.15 -7.62
C GLU A 34 -2.88 1.49 -6.57
N LEU A 35 -3.92 2.17 -6.12
CA LEU A 35 -4.89 1.59 -5.19
C LEU A 35 -5.67 0.41 -5.80
N ARG A 36 -5.99 0.47 -7.10
CA ARG A 36 -6.60 -0.67 -7.80
C ARG A 36 -5.63 -1.86 -7.90
N ARG A 37 -4.36 -1.61 -8.20
CA ARG A 37 -3.32 -2.65 -8.20
C ARG A 37 -3.17 -3.28 -6.82
N ALA A 38 -3.17 -2.48 -5.76
CA ALA A 38 -3.13 -2.98 -4.40
C ALA A 38 -4.27 -3.95 -4.11
N ALA A 39 -5.51 -3.60 -4.48
CA ALA A 39 -6.66 -4.46 -4.29
C ALA A 39 -6.56 -5.78 -5.08
N GLN A 40 -6.09 -5.73 -6.33
CA GLN A 40 -5.88 -6.93 -7.15
C GLN A 40 -4.79 -7.84 -6.56
N GLN A 41 -3.69 -7.27 -6.10
CA GLN A 41 -2.61 -8.03 -5.48
C GLN A 41 -3.03 -8.61 -4.12
N GLU A 42 -3.81 -7.90 -3.33
CA GLU A 42 -4.39 -8.43 -2.09
C GLU A 42 -5.28 -9.64 -2.37
N GLN A 43 -6.11 -9.59 -3.41
CA GLN A 43 -6.93 -10.74 -3.80
C GLN A 43 -6.06 -11.92 -4.23
N PHE A 44 -5.09 -11.71 -5.09
CA PHE A 44 -4.16 -12.75 -5.54
C PHE A 44 -3.36 -13.37 -4.37
N ALA A 45 -2.97 -12.53 -3.39
CA ALA A 45 -2.31 -12.99 -2.18
C ALA A 45 -3.19 -13.93 -1.35
N ARG A 46 -4.48 -13.62 -1.21
CA ARG A 46 -5.44 -14.47 -0.51
C ARG A 46 -5.62 -15.82 -1.21
N GLU A 47 -5.71 -15.81 -2.53
CA GLU A 47 -5.80 -17.01 -3.33
C GLU A 47 -4.55 -17.89 -3.17
N SER A 48 -3.36 -17.31 -3.27
CA SER A 48 -2.09 -18.02 -3.04
C SER A 48 -2.02 -18.62 -1.63
N ALA A 49 -2.43 -17.84 -0.60
CA ALA A 49 -2.47 -18.32 0.78
C ALA A 49 -3.45 -19.50 0.95
N SER A 50 -4.59 -19.47 0.29
CA SER A 50 -5.58 -20.56 0.34
C SER A 50 -5.08 -21.86 -0.30
N GLN A 51 -4.16 -21.74 -1.25
CA GLN A 51 -3.48 -22.86 -1.92
C GLN A 51 -2.23 -23.33 -1.17
N GLY A 52 -1.86 -22.66 -0.09
CA GLY A 52 -0.65 -22.97 0.68
C GLY A 52 0.64 -22.42 0.08
N ASP A 53 0.57 -21.63 -1.00
CA ASP A 53 1.74 -20.93 -1.55
C ASP A 53 2.05 -19.66 -0.72
N TRP A 54 2.57 -19.92 0.47
CA TRP A 54 2.88 -18.90 1.45
C TRP A 54 3.95 -17.91 0.97
N ALA A 55 4.92 -18.40 0.17
CA ALA A 55 5.96 -17.54 -0.37
C ALA A 55 5.40 -16.54 -1.40
N GLN A 56 4.49 -16.98 -2.25
CA GLN A 56 3.81 -16.09 -3.19
C GLN A 56 2.85 -15.16 -2.47
N ALA A 57 2.07 -15.66 -1.52
CA ALA A 57 1.16 -14.85 -0.72
C ALA A 57 1.90 -13.71 0.00
N MET A 58 3.05 -13.99 0.62
CA MET A 58 3.90 -12.98 1.26
C MET A 58 4.30 -11.88 0.27
N ARG A 59 4.85 -12.26 -0.89
CA ARG A 59 5.28 -11.27 -1.90
C ARG A 59 4.12 -10.40 -2.38
N SER A 60 2.96 -10.99 -2.62
CA SER A 60 1.80 -10.28 -3.13
C SER A 60 1.17 -9.34 -2.08
N TYR A 61 1.11 -9.75 -0.80
CA TYR A 61 0.68 -8.84 0.27
C TYR A 61 1.67 -7.67 0.46
N ALA A 62 2.98 -7.93 0.39
CA ALA A 62 3.98 -6.87 0.48
C ALA A 62 3.85 -5.88 -0.68
N ALA A 63 3.75 -6.37 -1.92
CA ALA A 63 3.55 -5.52 -3.09
C ALA A 63 2.21 -4.75 -3.05
N ALA A 64 1.16 -5.33 -2.47
CA ALA A 64 -0.09 -4.61 -2.24
C ALA A 64 0.11 -3.45 -1.25
N ALA A 65 0.87 -3.66 -0.17
CA ALA A 65 1.18 -2.60 0.80
C ALA A 65 1.97 -1.45 0.15
N ASP A 66 2.97 -1.77 -0.67
CA ASP A 66 3.75 -0.77 -1.42
C ASP A 66 2.85 0.05 -2.37
N ASN A 67 1.90 -0.59 -3.07
CA ASN A 67 0.96 0.11 -3.94
C ASN A 67 -0.03 0.99 -3.16
N VAL A 68 -0.44 0.59 -1.94
CA VAL A 68 -1.25 1.45 -1.07
C VAL A 68 -0.46 2.70 -0.67
N GLU A 69 0.84 2.55 -0.34
CA GLU A 69 1.72 3.68 -0.02
C GLU A 69 1.87 4.63 -1.21
N LEU A 70 2.20 4.10 -2.41
CA LEU A 70 2.33 4.89 -3.64
C LEU A 70 1.04 5.61 -4.03
N GLY A 71 -0.10 4.98 -3.79
CA GLY A 71 -1.42 5.56 -4.01
C GLY A 71 -1.90 6.49 -2.90
N HIS A 72 -1.06 6.82 -1.91
CA HIS A 72 -1.44 7.61 -0.73
C HIS A 72 -2.69 7.06 -0.02
N GLY A 73 -2.78 5.74 0.04
CA GLY A 73 -3.89 5.05 0.70
C GLY A 73 -3.79 5.08 2.22
N ASP A 74 -4.79 4.49 2.86
CA ASP A 74 -4.96 4.50 4.30
C ASP A 74 -3.88 3.67 5.02
N PHE A 75 -3.32 4.21 6.09
CA PHE A 75 -2.35 3.52 6.95
C PHE A 75 -2.92 2.25 7.60
N ALA A 76 -4.22 2.21 7.89
CA ALA A 76 -4.86 1.02 8.43
C ALA A 76 -4.88 -0.12 7.39
N TRP A 77 -5.11 0.19 6.13
CA TRP A 77 -5.03 -0.79 5.05
C TRP A 77 -3.60 -1.30 4.88
N GLN A 78 -2.60 -0.41 4.83
CA GLN A 78 -1.18 -0.78 4.80
C GLN A 78 -0.80 -1.68 5.98
N ALA A 79 -1.19 -1.30 7.21
CA ALA A 79 -0.93 -2.10 8.41
C ALA A 79 -1.50 -3.51 8.31
N ARG A 80 -2.73 -3.64 7.82
CA ARG A 80 -3.38 -4.93 7.59
C ARG A 80 -2.63 -5.78 6.57
N LEU A 81 -2.19 -5.18 5.46
CA LEU A 81 -1.43 -5.88 4.42
C LEU A 81 -0.07 -6.37 4.93
N HIS A 82 0.65 -5.54 5.68
CA HIS A 82 1.89 -5.96 6.32
C HIS A 82 1.66 -7.07 7.37
N HIS A 83 0.58 -7.00 8.15
CA HIS A 83 0.22 -8.11 9.05
C HIS A 83 0.03 -9.42 8.28
N GLN A 84 -0.71 -9.41 7.18
CA GLN A 84 -0.92 -10.60 6.35
C GLN A 84 0.37 -11.09 5.68
N ALA A 85 1.24 -10.17 5.22
CA ALA A 85 2.56 -10.52 4.69
C ALA A 85 3.42 -11.21 5.76
N GLY A 86 3.41 -10.71 7.00
CA GLY A 86 4.09 -11.34 8.13
C GLY A 86 3.59 -12.75 8.44
N ARG A 87 2.26 -12.96 8.41
CA ARG A 87 1.67 -14.28 8.58
C ARG A 87 2.09 -15.25 7.45
N ALA A 88 2.04 -14.79 6.22
CA ALA A 88 2.45 -15.58 5.07
C ALA A 88 3.96 -15.90 5.11
N ALA A 89 4.79 -14.94 5.52
CA ALA A 89 6.23 -15.15 5.74
C ALA A 89 6.49 -16.21 6.82
N SER A 90 5.74 -16.19 7.91
CA SER A 90 5.80 -17.22 8.95
C SER A 90 5.41 -18.59 8.41
N GLY A 91 4.35 -18.67 7.60
CA GLY A 91 3.94 -19.90 6.93
C GLY A 91 4.99 -20.44 5.93
N ALA A 92 5.74 -19.54 5.29
CA ALA A 92 6.86 -19.85 4.41
C ALA A 92 8.18 -20.10 5.14
N CYS A 93 8.22 -20.11 6.47
CA CYS A 93 9.41 -20.23 7.30
C CYS A 93 10.46 -19.11 7.12
N ARG A 94 10.02 -17.95 6.68
CA ARG A 94 10.89 -16.78 6.46
C ARG A 94 10.77 -15.83 7.66
N TYR A 95 11.37 -16.19 8.76
CA TYR A 95 11.18 -15.51 10.05
C TYR A 95 11.66 -14.06 10.06
N ASP A 96 12.79 -13.76 9.40
CA ASP A 96 13.28 -12.38 9.31
C ASP A 96 12.28 -11.48 8.55
N ALA A 97 11.71 -11.99 7.45
CA ALA A 97 10.68 -11.29 6.71
C ALA A 97 9.39 -11.15 7.53
N ALA A 98 9.01 -12.17 8.28
CA ALA A 98 7.84 -12.13 9.16
C ALA A 98 8.00 -11.04 10.24
N GLU A 99 9.15 -11.01 10.90
CA GLU A 99 9.47 -9.99 11.91
C GLU A 99 9.41 -8.58 11.31
N PHE A 100 10.04 -8.38 10.16
CA PHE A 100 10.00 -7.09 9.45
C PHE A 100 8.56 -6.64 9.20
N HIS A 101 7.74 -7.50 8.62
CA HIS A 101 6.37 -7.14 8.27
C HIS A 101 5.48 -6.89 9.50
N PHE A 102 5.61 -7.68 10.58
CA PHE A 102 4.87 -7.40 11.80
C PHE A 102 5.28 -6.07 12.44
N ARG A 103 6.55 -5.72 12.44
CA ARG A 103 7.02 -4.42 12.92
C ARG A 103 6.46 -3.26 12.09
N GLN A 104 6.42 -3.39 10.76
CA GLN A 104 5.79 -2.40 9.88
C GLN A 104 4.29 -2.25 10.19
N ALA A 105 3.58 -3.37 10.34
CA ALA A 105 2.17 -3.36 10.69
C ALA A 105 1.90 -2.62 12.01
N ILE A 106 2.71 -2.85 13.04
CA ILE A 106 2.61 -2.18 14.34
C ILE A 106 2.83 -0.67 14.19
N ALA A 107 3.88 -0.27 13.45
CA ALA A 107 4.20 1.15 13.26
C ALA A 107 3.09 1.90 12.51
N LEU A 108 2.52 1.30 11.48
CA LEU A 108 1.43 1.87 10.68
C LEU A 108 0.11 1.90 11.45
N ALA A 109 -0.21 0.85 12.21
CA ALA A 109 -1.40 0.81 13.05
C ALA A 109 -1.39 1.95 14.10
N LYS A 110 -0.24 2.23 14.71
CA LYS A 110 -0.09 3.36 15.63
C LYS A 110 -0.30 4.71 14.94
N LYS A 111 0.12 4.88 13.68
CA LYS A 111 -0.13 6.11 12.91
C LYS A 111 -1.60 6.32 12.57
N SER A 112 -2.35 5.25 12.40
CA SER A 112 -3.79 5.28 12.06
C SER A 112 -4.71 5.20 13.28
N GLU A 113 -4.15 5.23 14.49
CA GLU A 113 -4.90 5.04 15.76
C GLU A 113 -5.68 3.71 15.84
N HIS A 114 -5.24 2.71 15.05
CA HIS A 114 -5.82 1.38 15.08
C HIS A 114 -5.05 0.44 16.02
N SER A 115 -5.72 -0.61 16.46
CA SER A 115 -5.10 -1.62 17.34
C SER A 115 -3.97 -2.36 16.63
N SER A 116 -2.80 -2.40 17.25
CA SER A 116 -1.63 -3.19 16.84
C SER A 116 -1.57 -4.59 17.50
N ALA A 117 -2.50 -4.89 18.40
CA ALA A 117 -2.46 -6.07 19.28
C ALA A 117 -2.26 -7.41 18.55
N LEU A 118 -2.87 -7.59 17.38
CA LEU A 118 -2.71 -8.83 16.61
C LEU A 118 -1.28 -8.99 16.07
N SER A 119 -0.67 -7.89 15.60
CA SER A 119 0.69 -7.91 15.08
C SER A 119 1.72 -8.04 16.20
N GLU A 120 1.47 -7.43 17.35
CA GLU A 120 2.31 -7.58 18.56
C GLU A 120 2.31 -9.01 19.06
N LYS A 121 1.13 -9.63 19.18
CA LYS A 121 1.01 -11.05 19.57
C LYS A 121 1.66 -12.00 18.56
N ALA A 122 1.56 -11.70 17.26
CA ALA A 122 2.19 -12.50 16.23
C ALA A 122 3.73 -12.39 16.31
N LEU A 123 4.25 -11.19 16.55
CA LEU A 123 5.69 -10.94 16.73
C LEU A 123 6.22 -11.66 17.98
N GLU A 124 5.51 -11.58 19.10
CA GLU A 124 5.86 -12.29 20.33
C GLU A 124 5.90 -13.81 20.10
N SER A 125 4.89 -14.36 19.41
CA SER A 125 4.84 -15.78 19.05
C SER A 125 6.01 -16.22 18.16
N LEU A 126 6.46 -15.34 17.25
CA LEU A 126 7.60 -15.58 16.40
C LEU A 126 8.90 -15.65 17.21
N GLN A 127 9.10 -14.70 18.13
CA GLN A 127 10.26 -14.62 19.01
C GLN A 127 10.34 -15.79 20.01
N ALA A 128 9.21 -16.35 20.41
CA ALA A 128 9.13 -17.53 21.25
C ALA A 128 9.55 -18.85 20.53
N GLY A 129 9.98 -18.76 19.26
CA GLY A 129 10.57 -19.90 18.53
C GLY A 129 9.57 -20.99 18.14
N LYS A 130 8.33 -20.64 17.83
CA LYS A 130 7.36 -21.63 17.32
C LYS A 130 7.80 -22.19 15.97
N PRO A 131 7.69 -23.54 15.80
CA PRO A 131 8.11 -24.18 14.56
C PRO A 131 7.26 -23.70 13.38
N CYS A 132 7.89 -23.79 12.21
CA CYS A 132 7.29 -23.57 10.90
C CYS A 132 5.94 -24.29 10.79
N GLY A 133 4.90 -23.57 10.57
CA GLY A 133 3.55 -24.10 10.41
C GLY A 133 2.54 -22.98 10.34
N VAL A 134 1.46 -23.23 9.60
CA VAL A 134 0.34 -22.31 9.42
C VAL A 134 -0.13 -21.79 10.77
N PRO A 135 -0.13 -20.47 11.02
CA PRO A 135 -0.87 -19.94 12.16
C PRO A 135 -2.36 -20.22 11.92
N ARG A 136 -2.94 -21.11 12.69
CA ARG A 136 -4.39 -21.36 12.71
C ARG A 136 -5.14 -20.17 13.27
#